data_7b1fd6ac4c1f9a2f4c5e409125af3991
#
_entry.id   7b1fd6ac4c1f9a2f4c5e409125af3991
#
_cell.length_a   1.000
_cell.length_b   1.000
_cell.length_c   1.000
_cell.angle_alpha   90.00
_cell.angle_beta   90.00
_cell.angle_gamma   90.00
#
_symmetry.space_group_name_H-M   'P 1'
#
loop_
_entity.id
_entity.type
_entity.pdbx_description
1 polymer ?
#
loop_
_entity_poly.entity_id
_entity_poly.type
_entity_poly.pdbx_seq_one_letter_code
_entity_poly.pdbx_strand_id
1 'polypeptide(L)'
;MKTPLLFALAFATSISMTAYLTPVVAQAPQQQAQDQDEEKEASPSDKTAFLNAHIAALKAVLALTPEQEKLWPPVEAAIRDTVKESAARAEKLRSMPEPKTALELLNIVADQEIARANSLKKFVGVMEPLVASLTPEQKRRIPAFIGLGESSSEHGPSSAELWIFEEEAQ
;
A
#
# COMPACT_ATOMS: atom_id res chain seq x y z
N MET A 1 -9.28 -3.65 -56.96
CA MET A 1 -9.80 -4.81 -57.76
C MET A 1 -9.82 -6.04 -56.86
N LYS A 2 -10.97 -6.67 -56.82
CA LYS A 2 -11.33 -8.03 -56.35
C LYS A 2 -11.73 -8.18 -54.90
N THR A 3 -13.03 -8.02 -54.67
CA THR A 3 -13.94 -8.72 -53.74
C THR A 3 -14.16 -10.18 -54.21
N PRO A 4 -15.01 -11.00 -53.59
CA PRO A 4 -15.29 -11.39 -52.20
C PRO A 4 -15.34 -12.95 -52.07
N LEU A 5 -15.60 -13.49 -50.87
CA LEU A 5 -16.41 -14.75 -50.81
C LEU A 5 -17.09 -14.90 -49.43
N LEU A 6 -18.42 -14.83 -49.50
CA LEU A 6 -19.39 -15.30 -48.51
C LEU A 6 -19.36 -16.83 -48.41
N PHE A 7 -19.45 -17.36 -47.17
CA PHE A 7 -20.03 -18.69 -46.94
C PHE A 7 -20.99 -18.63 -45.76
N ALA A 8 -22.26 -18.65 -46.11
CA ALA A 8 -23.38 -18.96 -45.23
C ALA A 8 -23.54 -20.47 -45.15
N LEU A 9 -23.59 -21.04 -43.96
CA LEU A 9 -24.09 -22.38 -43.75
C LEU A 9 -25.14 -22.38 -42.64
N ALA A 10 -26.39 -22.50 -43.05
CA ALA A 10 -27.54 -22.73 -42.19
C ALA A 10 -27.62 -24.21 -41.83
N PHE A 11 -27.67 -24.54 -40.57
CA PHE A 11 -28.15 -25.84 -40.09
C PHE A 11 -29.39 -25.64 -39.18
N ALA A 12 -30.51 -26.03 -39.76
CA ALA A 12 -31.76 -26.23 -39.02
C ALA A 12 -31.74 -27.65 -38.44
N THR A 13 -31.87 -27.78 -37.12
CA THR A 13 -32.20 -29.04 -36.49
C THR A 13 -33.36 -28.84 -35.49
N SER A 14 -34.33 -29.66 -35.68
CA SER A 14 -35.65 -29.72 -35.08
C SER A 14 -35.61 -29.94 -33.56
N ILE A 15 -36.45 -29.18 -32.85
CA ILE A 15 -36.64 -29.27 -31.42
C ILE A 15 -37.72 -30.25 -31.10
N SER A 16 -37.40 -31.32 -30.41
CA SER A 16 -38.38 -32.17 -29.71
C SER A 16 -38.63 -31.60 -28.33
N MET A 17 -39.84 -31.12 -28.14
CA MET A 17 -40.34 -30.52 -26.89
C MET A 17 -40.80 -31.65 -25.95
N THR A 18 -39.98 -31.96 -24.95
CA THR A 18 -40.41 -32.83 -23.83
C THR A 18 -40.60 -31.93 -22.61
N ALA A 19 -41.87 -31.76 -22.25
CA ALA A 19 -42.24 -31.01 -21.03
C ALA A 19 -41.96 -31.86 -19.80
N TYR A 20 -40.95 -31.53 -19.03
CA TYR A 20 -40.74 -32.01 -17.69
C TYR A 20 -41.34 -31.00 -16.72
N LEU A 21 -42.43 -31.41 -16.04
CA LEU A 21 -42.98 -30.71 -14.87
C LEU A 21 -42.00 -30.87 -13.71
N THR A 22 -41.18 -29.87 -13.48
CA THR A 22 -40.41 -29.77 -12.25
C THR A 22 -41.21 -29.02 -11.20
N PRO A 23 -41.28 -29.51 -9.94
CA PRO A 23 -41.96 -28.78 -8.87
C PRO A 23 -41.19 -27.47 -8.62
N VAL A 24 -41.90 -26.35 -8.66
CA VAL A 24 -41.45 -25.06 -8.22
C VAL A 24 -41.19 -25.14 -6.71
N VAL A 25 -39.96 -25.39 -6.32
CA VAL A 25 -39.49 -25.09 -4.97
C VAL A 25 -39.39 -23.58 -4.89
N ALA A 26 -40.29 -22.99 -4.11
CA ALA A 26 -40.21 -21.56 -3.78
C ALA A 26 -38.87 -21.31 -3.08
N GLN A 27 -37.90 -20.76 -3.87
CA GLN A 27 -36.70 -20.18 -3.28
C GLN A 27 -37.14 -18.94 -2.52
N ALA A 28 -37.09 -19.03 -1.20
CA ALA A 28 -37.12 -17.85 -0.35
C ALA A 28 -36.07 -16.85 -0.86
N PRO A 29 -36.35 -15.54 -0.87
CA PRO A 29 -35.36 -14.57 -1.23
C PRO A 29 -34.17 -14.73 -0.27
N GLN A 30 -33.07 -15.27 -0.77
CA GLN A 30 -31.77 -15.09 -0.12
C GLN A 30 -31.53 -13.60 -0.13
N GLN A 31 -31.85 -12.93 0.98
CA GLN A 31 -31.22 -11.67 1.32
C GLN A 31 -29.73 -12.00 1.36
N GLN A 32 -29.05 -11.69 0.25
CA GLN A 32 -27.64 -11.40 0.28
C GLN A 32 -27.53 -10.24 1.25
N ALA A 33 -27.21 -10.57 2.50
CA ALA A 33 -26.54 -9.64 3.37
C ALA A 33 -25.27 -9.27 2.60
N GLN A 34 -25.32 -8.16 1.89
CA GLN A 34 -24.15 -7.41 1.57
C GLN A 34 -23.67 -6.91 2.94
N ASP A 35 -22.87 -7.74 3.62
CA ASP A 35 -21.88 -7.24 4.53
C ASP A 35 -20.99 -6.36 3.64
N GLN A 36 -21.38 -5.09 3.51
CA GLN A 36 -20.45 -4.03 3.27
C GLN A 36 -19.61 -4.05 4.56
N ASP A 37 -18.53 -4.82 4.51
CA ASP A 37 -17.37 -4.54 5.32
C ASP A 37 -16.97 -3.11 4.95
N GLU A 38 -17.61 -2.13 5.62
CA GLU A 38 -17.03 -0.80 5.75
C GLU A 38 -15.65 -1.09 6.32
N GLU A 39 -14.62 -0.89 5.51
CA GLU A 39 -13.24 -0.94 5.96
C GLU A 39 -13.13 0.08 7.07
N LYS A 40 -13.36 -0.40 8.28
CA LYS A 40 -13.39 0.43 9.46
C LYS A 40 -11.96 0.91 9.67
N GLU A 41 -11.74 2.17 9.40
CA GLU A 41 -10.42 2.80 9.61
C GLU A 41 -9.84 2.37 10.96
N ALA A 42 -8.59 1.88 10.95
CA ALA A 42 -7.94 1.36 12.14
C ALA A 42 -7.96 2.41 13.26
N SER A 43 -8.35 1.99 14.45
CA SER A 43 -8.38 2.91 15.60
C SER A 43 -6.97 3.45 15.91
N PRO A 44 -6.83 4.59 16.59
CA PRO A 44 -5.51 5.11 17.01
C PRO A 44 -4.70 4.11 17.83
N SER A 45 -5.37 3.24 18.59
CA SER A 45 -4.72 2.15 19.35
C SER A 45 -4.20 1.07 18.41
N ASP A 46 -4.95 0.70 17.37
CA ASP A 46 -4.55 -0.30 16.39
C ASP A 46 -3.38 0.22 15.55
N LYS A 47 -3.44 1.46 15.07
CA LYS A 47 -2.32 2.10 14.36
C LYS A 47 -1.04 2.07 15.20
N THR A 48 -1.14 2.36 16.50
CA THR A 48 0.01 2.28 17.42
C THR A 48 0.51 0.84 17.58
N ALA A 49 -0.39 -0.14 17.69
CA ALA A 49 -0.03 -1.54 17.82
C ALA A 49 0.67 -2.05 16.55
N PHE A 50 0.17 -1.72 15.36
CA PHE A 50 0.79 -2.07 14.09
C PHE A 50 2.18 -1.43 13.94
N LEU A 51 2.32 -0.15 14.26
CA LEU A 51 3.63 0.52 14.24
C LEU A 51 4.64 -0.20 15.16
N ASN A 52 4.22 -0.56 16.38
CA ASN A 52 5.08 -1.30 17.31
C ASN A 52 5.47 -2.68 16.75
N ALA A 53 4.53 -3.37 16.11
CA ALA A 53 4.80 -4.65 15.47
C ALA A 53 5.81 -4.52 14.32
N HIS A 54 5.66 -3.52 13.44
CA HIS A 54 6.60 -3.24 12.35
C HIS A 54 8.00 -2.93 12.87
N ILE A 55 8.12 -2.08 13.90
CA ILE A 55 9.42 -1.74 14.52
C ILE A 55 10.07 -2.98 15.14
N ALA A 56 9.30 -3.78 15.88
CA ALA A 56 9.80 -5.02 16.48
C ALA A 56 10.23 -6.04 15.41
N ALA A 57 9.46 -6.18 14.34
CA ALA A 57 9.78 -7.07 13.24
C ALA A 57 11.06 -6.62 12.50
N LEU A 58 11.23 -5.32 12.24
CA LEU A 58 12.45 -4.78 11.63
C LEU A 58 13.68 -5.09 12.49
N LYS A 59 13.59 -4.85 13.79
CA LYS A 59 14.69 -5.18 14.73
C LYS A 59 15.02 -6.68 14.71
N ALA A 60 13.99 -7.53 14.72
CA ALA A 60 14.15 -8.97 14.69
C ALA A 60 14.79 -9.47 13.37
N VAL A 61 14.34 -8.92 12.23
CA VAL A 61 14.90 -9.27 10.90
C VAL A 61 16.37 -8.88 10.80
N LEU A 62 16.77 -7.77 11.39
CA LEU A 62 18.16 -7.31 11.40
C LEU A 62 19.05 -8.18 12.27
N ALA A 63 18.51 -8.87 13.30
CA ALA A 63 19.28 -9.71 14.22
C ALA A 63 20.53 -8.99 14.73
N LEU A 64 20.33 -7.84 15.35
CA LEU A 64 21.40 -6.93 15.78
C LEU A 64 22.30 -7.60 16.84
N THR A 65 23.59 -7.38 16.73
CA THR A 65 24.54 -7.70 17.81
C THR A 65 24.37 -6.72 18.99
N PRO A 66 24.86 -7.06 20.19
CA PRO A 66 24.79 -6.16 21.35
C PRO A 66 25.39 -4.77 21.10
N GLU A 67 26.41 -4.67 20.27
CA GLU A 67 27.02 -3.37 19.90
C GLU A 67 26.13 -2.59 18.94
N GLN A 68 25.51 -3.24 17.98
CA GLN A 68 24.55 -2.65 17.03
C GLN A 68 23.26 -2.21 17.74
N GLU A 69 22.82 -2.96 18.77
CA GLU A 69 21.64 -2.60 19.57
C GLU A 69 21.76 -1.24 20.25
N LYS A 70 22.99 -0.80 20.57
CA LYS A 70 23.23 0.54 21.14
C LYS A 70 22.91 1.66 20.14
N LEU A 71 22.92 1.36 18.84
CA LEU A 71 22.59 2.30 17.75
C LEU A 71 21.11 2.28 17.37
N TRP A 72 20.34 1.33 17.93
CA TRP A 72 18.92 1.16 17.59
C TRP A 72 17.98 2.26 18.12
N PRO A 73 18.10 2.75 19.36
CA PRO A 73 17.12 3.69 19.92
C PRO A 73 16.90 4.96 19.08
N PRO A 74 17.93 5.64 18.53
CA PRO A 74 17.69 6.78 17.66
C PRO A 74 16.98 6.40 16.34
N VAL A 75 17.23 5.21 15.81
CA VAL A 75 16.53 4.71 14.61
C VAL A 75 15.06 4.47 14.89
N GLU A 76 14.73 3.80 16.00
CA GLU A 76 13.34 3.61 16.42
C GLU A 76 12.62 4.94 16.62
N ALA A 77 13.26 5.91 17.28
CA ALA A 77 12.69 7.25 17.45
C ALA A 77 12.43 7.93 16.09
N ALA A 78 13.37 7.82 15.14
CA ALA A 78 13.23 8.39 13.82
C ALA A 78 12.10 7.74 12.99
N ILE A 79 11.89 6.43 13.13
CA ILE A 79 10.74 5.73 12.53
C ILE A 79 9.44 6.33 13.05
N ARG A 80 9.28 6.42 14.38
CA ARG A 80 8.08 6.95 15.02
C ARG A 80 7.82 8.40 14.62
N ASP A 81 8.86 9.22 14.56
CA ASP A 81 8.76 10.62 14.14
C ASP A 81 8.33 10.72 12.68
N THR A 82 8.89 9.90 11.79
CA THR A 82 8.53 9.90 10.37
C THR A 82 7.07 9.51 10.14
N VAL A 83 6.59 8.46 10.81
CA VAL A 83 5.18 8.04 10.74
C VAL A 83 4.26 9.13 11.30
N LYS A 84 4.63 9.76 12.40
CA LYS A 84 3.87 10.89 12.97
C LYS A 84 3.83 12.10 12.01
N GLU A 85 4.95 12.43 11.38
CA GLU A 85 5.02 13.52 10.39
C GLU A 85 4.17 13.17 9.16
N SER A 86 4.17 11.91 8.71
CA SER A 86 3.32 11.41 7.61
C SER A 86 1.83 11.56 7.94
N ALA A 87 1.39 11.06 9.09
CA ALA A 87 0.01 11.19 9.54
C ALA A 87 -0.44 12.66 9.65
N ALA A 88 0.44 13.54 10.14
CA ALA A 88 0.14 14.98 10.23
C ALA A 88 0.01 15.64 8.83
N ARG A 89 0.80 15.21 7.85
CA ARG A 89 0.65 15.68 6.46
C ARG A 89 -0.64 15.19 5.83
N ALA A 90 -1.00 13.93 6.02
CA ALA A 90 -2.26 13.36 5.55
C ALA A 90 -3.46 14.12 6.13
N GLU A 91 -3.47 14.38 7.43
CA GLU A 91 -4.54 15.14 8.08
C GLU A 91 -4.61 16.59 7.59
N LYS A 92 -3.46 17.24 7.40
CA LYS A 92 -3.41 18.57 6.81
C LYS A 92 -4.02 18.58 5.42
N LEU A 93 -3.70 17.59 4.59
CA LEU A 93 -4.23 17.48 3.23
C LEU A 93 -5.76 17.28 3.24
N ARG A 94 -6.27 16.37 4.10
CA ARG A 94 -7.71 16.14 4.25
C ARG A 94 -8.49 17.39 4.73
N SER A 95 -7.86 18.20 5.58
CA SER A 95 -8.48 19.42 6.13
C SER A 95 -8.33 20.66 5.24
N MET A 96 -7.58 20.57 4.14
CA MET A 96 -7.41 21.70 3.21
C MET A 96 -8.67 21.92 2.39
N PRO A 97 -9.00 23.20 2.09
CA PRO A 97 -10.04 23.52 1.10
C PRO A 97 -9.71 22.89 -0.26
N GLU A 98 -10.75 22.50 -0.99
CA GLU A 98 -10.59 21.98 -2.35
C GLU A 98 -9.88 23.02 -3.25
N PRO A 99 -8.82 22.63 -3.99
CA PRO A 99 -8.08 23.54 -4.86
C PRO A 99 -8.98 24.03 -6.01
N LYS A 100 -8.98 25.33 -6.27
CA LYS A 100 -9.84 25.97 -7.28
C LYS A 100 -9.25 25.90 -8.68
N THR A 101 -7.96 25.67 -8.78
CA THR A 101 -7.24 25.63 -10.06
C THR A 101 -6.27 24.46 -10.14
N ALA A 102 -5.97 24.02 -11.35
CA ALA A 102 -4.97 23.00 -11.58
C ALA A 102 -3.57 23.41 -11.05
N LEU A 103 -3.25 24.72 -11.08
CA LEU A 103 -1.98 25.23 -10.58
C LEU A 103 -1.89 25.13 -9.05
N GLU A 104 -2.99 25.44 -8.35
CA GLU A 104 -3.07 25.24 -6.89
C GLU A 104 -2.89 23.77 -6.53
N LEU A 105 -3.55 22.86 -7.25
CA LEU A 105 -3.38 21.41 -7.05
C LEU A 105 -1.92 20.98 -7.26
N LEU A 106 -1.29 21.41 -8.35
CA LEU A 106 0.11 21.08 -8.63
C LEU A 106 1.06 21.61 -7.54
N ASN A 107 0.81 22.82 -7.01
CA ASN A 107 1.60 23.35 -5.90
C ASN A 107 1.44 22.52 -4.63
N ILE A 108 0.21 22.10 -4.31
CA ILE A 108 -0.04 21.22 -3.16
C ILE A 108 0.75 19.90 -3.31
N VAL A 109 0.68 19.27 -4.48
CA VAL A 109 1.44 18.02 -4.75
C VAL A 109 2.93 18.27 -4.60
N ALA A 110 3.48 19.33 -5.18
CA ALA A 110 4.90 19.65 -5.09
C ALA A 110 5.34 19.87 -3.63
N ASP A 111 4.56 20.60 -2.84
CA ASP A 111 4.85 20.84 -1.43
C ASP A 111 4.84 19.54 -0.61
N GLN A 112 3.92 18.62 -0.88
CA GLN A 112 3.86 17.31 -0.25
C GLN A 112 5.09 16.46 -0.58
N GLU A 113 5.49 16.41 -1.84
CA GLU A 113 6.67 15.67 -2.27
C GLU A 113 7.96 16.23 -1.64
N ILE A 114 8.10 17.56 -1.55
CA ILE A 114 9.24 18.19 -0.87
C ILE A 114 9.24 17.83 0.62
N ALA A 115 8.10 17.89 1.29
CA ALA A 115 7.99 17.57 2.70
C ALA A 115 8.34 16.09 2.97
N ARG A 116 7.82 15.16 2.14
CA ARG A 116 8.13 13.74 2.21
C ARG A 116 9.62 13.47 1.99
N ALA A 117 10.20 14.06 0.95
CA ALA A 117 11.63 13.94 0.66
C ALA A 117 12.51 14.44 1.81
N ASN A 118 12.12 15.53 2.48
CA ASN A 118 12.84 16.06 3.63
C ASN A 118 12.77 15.11 4.84
N SER A 119 11.59 14.54 5.14
CA SER A 119 11.41 13.54 6.20
C SER A 119 12.28 12.30 5.91
N LEU A 120 12.28 11.82 4.67
CA LEU A 120 13.09 10.67 4.27
C LEU A 120 14.59 10.95 4.42
N LYS A 121 15.08 12.12 4.01
CA LYS A 121 16.48 12.50 4.17
C LYS A 121 16.90 12.58 5.64
N LYS A 122 16.05 13.13 6.50
CA LYS A 122 16.26 13.16 7.95
C LYS A 122 16.36 11.73 8.51
N PHE A 123 15.43 10.86 8.13
CA PHE A 123 15.44 9.45 8.53
C PHE A 123 16.70 8.72 8.09
N VAL A 124 17.10 8.85 6.82
CA VAL A 124 18.33 8.26 6.28
C VAL A 124 19.56 8.71 7.07
N GLY A 125 19.68 10.00 7.39
CA GLY A 125 20.80 10.52 8.18
C GLY A 125 20.88 9.90 9.59
N VAL A 126 19.74 9.62 10.22
CA VAL A 126 19.70 8.94 11.53
C VAL A 126 20.04 7.45 11.41
N MET A 127 19.67 6.79 10.30
CA MET A 127 19.98 5.38 10.07
C MET A 127 21.45 5.12 9.72
N GLU A 128 22.16 6.09 9.21
CA GLU A 128 23.51 5.93 8.65
C GLU A 128 24.50 5.23 9.60
N PRO A 129 24.63 5.59 10.91
CA PRO A 129 25.53 4.92 11.82
C PRO A 129 25.19 3.43 12.02
N LEU A 130 23.90 3.09 12.15
CA LEU A 130 23.48 1.70 12.27
C LEU A 130 23.80 0.94 10.98
N VAL A 131 23.39 1.44 9.82
CA VAL A 131 23.62 0.81 8.52
C VAL A 131 25.11 0.61 8.23
N ALA A 132 25.97 1.55 8.63
CA ALA A 132 27.42 1.41 8.50
C ALA A 132 27.96 0.21 9.30
N SER A 133 27.36 -0.09 10.45
CA SER A 133 27.78 -1.20 11.32
C SER A 133 27.25 -2.57 10.89
N LEU A 134 26.26 -2.65 9.99
CA LEU A 134 25.61 -3.89 9.56
C LEU A 134 26.50 -4.72 8.64
N THR A 135 26.38 -6.05 8.76
CA THR A 135 26.97 -6.99 7.82
C THR A 135 26.27 -6.94 6.45
N PRO A 136 26.90 -7.46 5.37
CA PRO A 136 26.25 -7.56 4.06
C PRO A 136 24.93 -8.35 4.11
N GLU A 137 24.82 -9.39 4.93
CA GLU A 137 23.61 -10.19 5.09
C GLU A 137 22.48 -9.39 5.75
N GLN A 138 22.81 -8.61 6.78
CA GLN A 138 21.84 -7.71 7.43
C GLN A 138 21.36 -6.63 6.46
N LYS A 139 22.26 -6.00 5.71
CA LYS A 139 21.94 -4.96 4.72
C LYS A 139 20.97 -5.45 3.64
N ARG A 140 21.13 -6.69 3.15
CA ARG A 140 20.23 -7.27 2.12
C ARG A 140 18.79 -7.42 2.57
N ARG A 141 18.54 -7.49 3.88
CA ARG A 141 17.18 -7.66 4.43
C ARG A 141 16.39 -6.35 4.48
N ILE A 142 17.08 -5.20 4.52
CA ILE A 142 16.44 -3.91 4.70
C ILE A 142 15.48 -3.58 3.54
N PRO A 143 15.90 -3.60 2.25
CA PRO A 143 15.03 -3.21 1.16
C PRO A 143 13.70 -3.97 1.12
N ALA A 144 13.76 -5.29 1.22
CA ALA A 144 12.56 -6.14 1.20
C ALA A 144 11.60 -5.83 2.36
N PHE A 145 12.16 -5.49 3.55
CA PHE A 145 11.34 -5.21 4.72
C PHE A 145 10.68 -3.82 4.68
N ILE A 146 11.35 -2.82 4.12
CA ILE A 146 10.82 -1.45 4.06
C ILE A 146 9.92 -1.20 2.84
N GLY A 147 9.64 -2.21 2.02
CA GLY A 147 8.78 -2.11 0.85
C GLY A 147 9.52 -1.90 -0.48
N LEU A 148 10.85 -1.80 -0.47
CA LEU A 148 11.66 -1.72 -1.68
C LEU A 148 12.03 -3.12 -2.16
N GLY A 149 11.03 -3.95 -2.51
CA GLY A 149 11.22 -5.29 -3.05
C GLY A 149 11.50 -5.32 -4.56
N GLU A 150 11.52 -6.53 -5.14
CA GLU A 150 11.79 -6.73 -6.59
C GLU A 150 10.75 -6.05 -7.49
N SER A 151 9.52 -5.82 -7.01
CA SER A 151 8.47 -5.11 -7.74
C SER A 151 8.76 -3.61 -7.94
N SER A 152 9.63 -3.00 -7.15
CA SER A 152 10.06 -1.61 -7.34
C SER A 152 11.04 -1.44 -8.53
N SER A 153 11.50 -2.54 -9.14
CA SER A 153 12.48 -2.51 -10.22
C SER A 153 11.93 -2.05 -11.57
N GLU A 154 10.62 -2.14 -11.78
CA GLU A 154 9.98 -1.79 -13.08
C GLU A 154 9.77 -0.27 -13.24
N HIS A 155 9.57 0.47 -12.16
CA HIS A 155 9.33 1.92 -12.17
C HIS A 155 10.36 2.72 -11.36
N GLY A 156 11.39 2.06 -10.84
CA GLY A 156 12.37 2.65 -9.92
C GLY A 156 11.85 2.76 -8.48
N PRO A 157 12.74 2.99 -7.49
CA PRO A 157 12.35 3.10 -6.09
C PRO A 157 11.50 4.35 -5.85
N SER A 158 10.31 4.17 -5.25
CA SER A 158 9.40 5.23 -4.86
C SER A 158 9.29 5.34 -3.35
N SER A 159 9.29 6.55 -2.81
CA SER A 159 9.04 6.77 -1.38
C SER A 159 7.59 6.44 -0.99
N ALA A 160 6.66 6.42 -1.94
CA ALA A 160 5.26 6.05 -1.69
C ALA A 160 5.09 4.57 -1.32
N GLU A 161 6.06 3.71 -1.67
CA GLU A 161 6.04 2.28 -1.32
C GLU A 161 6.57 1.99 0.09
N LEU A 162 7.19 2.97 0.73
CA LEU A 162 7.72 2.81 2.07
C LEU A 162 6.60 2.84 3.10
N TRP A 163 6.44 1.76 3.88
CA TRP A 163 5.39 1.67 4.90
C TRP A 163 5.41 2.82 5.94
N ILE A 164 6.55 3.49 6.14
CA ILE A 164 6.65 4.68 7.01
C ILE A 164 5.87 5.90 6.48
N PHE A 165 5.37 5.84 5.23
CA PHE A 165 4.54 6.85 4.58
C PHE A 165 3.14 6.33 4.23
N GLU A 166 2.73 5.15 4.71
CA GLU A 166 1.45 4.51 4.42
C GLU A 166 0.25 5.41 4.74
N GLU A 167 0.33 6.22 5.80
CA GLU A 167 -0.74 7.15 6.20
C GLU A 167 -1.03 8.24 5.14
N GLU A 168 -0.12 8.48 4.20
CA GLU A 168 -0.32 9.43 3.10
C GLU A 168 -1.00 8.80 1.88
N ALA A 169 -1.08 7.47 1.83
CA ALA A 169 -1.67 6.72 0.71
C ALA A 169 -3.17 6.43 0.89
N GLN A 170 -3.74 6.76 2.07
CA GLN A 170 -5.14 6.53 2.45
C GLN A 170 -6.01 7.82 2.21
#